data_2b52d4e1fb7ada8d6d05c6d3f5d9719f
#
_entry.id   2b52d4e1fb7ada8d6d05c6d3f5d9719f
#
_cell.length_a   1.000
_cell.length_b   1.000
_cell.length_c   1.000
_cell.angle_alpha   90.00
_cell.angle_beta   90.00
_cell.angle_gamma   90.00
#
_symmetry.space_group_name_H-M   'P 1'
#
loop_
_entity.id
_entity.type
_entity.pdbx_description
1 polymer ?
#
loop_
_entity_poly.entity_id
_entity_poly.type
_entity_poly.pdbx_seq_one_letter_code
_entity_poly.pdbx_strand_id
1 'polypeptide(L)'
;MFDIMFLRLLKEISMGLHTLHLTMSYRKDMISLYKELTAFTQSGYDKCVDYLQEKNVLPRPPAVSVPKTVKFAEGTDYMNGIHLFSSKRALNTVEVAHIYYAIETNVLGMQMITGFAQVASEPEVKKYFVKGKELAKKVVSDYSKILLESDIQTPATWGAKATESKVAPFSDKLMMYCVSLFCSFGLGSNALGTAFSLRGDLPLTLVSTAKDILTYGQDGGKIMAKNGWLEEPPSMEDRNDLIK
;
A
#
# COMPACT_ATOMS: atom_id res chain seq x y z
N MET A 1 14.38 -11.46 8.97
CA MET A 1 14.26 -11.11 7.54
C MET A 1 12.94 -10.42 7.23
N PHE A 2 11.80 -10.99 7.62
CA PHE A 2 10.49 -10.34 7.51
C PHE A 2 10.48 -8.95 8.18
N ASP A 3 11.07 -8.82 9.37
CA ASP A 3 11.15 -7.57 10.12
C ASP A 3 11.79 -6.43 9.33
N ILE A 4 12.86 -6.71 8.58
CA ILE A 4 13.55 -5.70 7.76
C ILE A 4 12.72 -5.34 6.52
N MET A 5 12.06 -6.32 5.88
CA MET A 5 11.14 -6.04 4.77
C MET A 5 9.95 -5.20 5.24
N PHE A 6 9.43 -5.51 6.41
CA PHE A 6 8.35 -4.74 7.02
C PHE A 6 8.81 -3.33 7.42
N LEU A 7 10.00 -3.19 8.01
CA LEU A 7 10.59 -1.89 8.33
C LEU A 7 10.79 -1.05 7.06
N ARG A 8 11.26 -1.68 5.95
CA ARG A 8 11.37 -1.00 4.65
C ARG A 8 10.00 -0.45 4.22
N LEU A 9 8.94 -1.26 4.26
CA LEU A 9 7.58 -0.82 3.93
C LEU A 9 7.11 0.35 4.81
N LEU A 10 7.38 0.31 6.12
CA LEU A 10 7.06 1.44 7.00
C LEU A 10 7.82 2.71 6.61
N LYS A 11 9.07 2.59 6.15
CA LYS A 11 9.83 3.74 5.64
C LYS A 11 9.25 4.29 4.33
N GLU A 12 8.79 3.43 3.43
CA GLU A 12 8.10 3.82 2.19
C GLU A 12 6.82 4.61 2.50
N ILE A 13 5.97 4.10 3.38
CA ILE A 13 4.75 4.78 3.85
C ILE A 13 5.11 6.14 4.46
N SER A 14 6.09 6.17 5.34
CA SER A 14 6.51 7.40 6.02
C SER A 14 7.06 8.45 5.05
N MET A 15 7.88 8.06 4.06
CA MET A 15 8.36 8.98 3.02
C MET A 15 7.19 9.64 2.27
N GLY A 16 6.21 8.85 1.87
CA GLY A 16 5.01 9.37 1.20
C GLY A 16 4.26 10.39 2.05
N LEU A 17 4.00 10.06 3.31
CA LEU A 17 3.29 10.93 4.25
C LEU A 17 4.08 12.20 4.59
N HIS A 18 5.38 12.09 4.88
CA HIS A 18 6.20 13.26 5.21
C HIS A 18 6.28 14.24 4.02
N THR A 19 6.44 13.71 2.79
CA THR A 19 6.47 14.55 1.59
C THR A 19 5.12 15.21 1.34
N LEU A 20 4.01 14.48 1.52
CA LEU A 20 2.67 15.04 1.40
C LEU A 20 2.44 16.15 2.43
N HIS A 21 2.77 15.92 3.70
CA HIS A 21 2.63 16.93 4.75
C HIS A 21 3.55 18.13 4.54
N LEU A 22 4.74 17.93 3.98
CA LEU A 22 5.62 19.03 3.59
C LEU A 22 4.94 19.99 2.59
N THR A 23 4.27 19.44 1.58
CA THR A 23 3.58 20.27 0.56
C THR A 23 2.36 21.02 1.11
N MET A 24 1.79 20.55 2.21
CA MET A 24 0.67 21.19 2.91
C MET A 24 1.12 22.13 4.05
N SER A 25 2.43 22.28 4.27
CA SER A 25 2.99 23.09 5.36
C SER A 25 3.45 24.46 4.84
N TYR A 26 3.02 25.54 5.52
CA TYR A 26 3.39 26.92 5.17
C TYR A 26 4.26 27.59 6.22
N ARG A 27 4.34 27.06 7.45
CA ARG A 27 5.21 27.54 8.51
C ARG A 27 6.62 27.01 8.31
N LYS A 28 7.63 27.87 8.42
CA LYS A 28 9.04 27.51 8.15
C LYS A 28 9.58 26.41 9.05
N ASP A 29 9.19 26.39 10.32
CA ASP A 29 9.57 25.36 11.29
C ASP A 29 8.96 23.98 10.91
N MET A 30 7.70 23.94 10.46
CA MET A 30 7.06 22.70 9.99
C MET A 30 7.69 22.21 8.68
N ILE A 31 8.01 23.12 7.77
CA ILE A 31 8.74 22.79 6.54
C ILE A 31 10.11 22.16 6.88
N SER A 32 10.86 22.74 7.84
CA SER A 32 12.14 22.20 8.29
C SER A 32 11.97 20.81 8.89
N LEU A 33 11.00 20.65 9.80
CA LEU A 33 10.70 19.37 10.44
C LEU A 33 10.42 18.27 9.40
N TYR A 34 9.55 18.51 8.42
CA TYR A 34 9.21 17.49 7.43
C TYR A 34 10.36 17.19 6.45
N LYS A 35 11.24 18.16 6.17
CA LYS A 35 12.50 17.91 5.43
C LYS A 35 13.41 16.96 6.19
N GLU A 36 13.61 17.21 7.48
CA GLU A 36 14.45 16.36 8.34
C GLU A 36 13.86 14.95 8.47
N LEU A 37 12.55 14.83 8.71
CA LEU A 37 11.86 13.55 8.78
C LEU A 37 11.96 12.78 7.46
N THR A 38 11.83 13.46 6.33
CA THR A 38 11.96 12.82 5.00
C THR A 38 13.37 12.30 4.80
N ALA A 39 14.40 13.11 5.09
CA ALA A 39 15.80 12.71 4.96
C ALA A 39 16.16 11.54 5.89
N PHE A 40 15.70 11.58 7.15
CA PHE A 40 15.87 10.47 8.11
C PHE A 40 15.22 9.18 7.62
N THR A 41 14.02 9.30 7.07
CA THR A 41 13.26 8.14 6.57
C THR A 41 13.92 7.53 5.33
N GLN A 42 14.42 8.37 4.41
CA GLN A 42 15.18 7.93 3.23
C GLN A 42 16.44 7.17 3.65
N SER A 43 17.23 7.72 4.57
CA SER A 43 18.43 7.03 5.10
C SER A 43 18.10 5.68 5.74
N GLY A 44 16.97 5.60 6.44
CA GLY A 44 16.50 4.33 7.01
C GLY A 44 16.06 3.31 5.95
N TYR A 45 15.42 3.79 4.87
CA TYR A 45 15.05 2.97 3.72
C TYR A 45 16.30 2.39 3.03
N ASP A 46 17.29 3.23 2.73
CA ASP A 46 18.55 2.80 2.09
C ASP A 46 19.23 1.68 2.89
N LYS A 47 19.35 1.83 4.21
CA LYS A 47 19.91 0.79 5.08
C LYS A 47 19.13 -0.53 5.02
N CYS A 48 17.80 -0.48 4.91
CA CYS A 48 16.99 -1.69 4.76
C CYS A 48 17.23 -2.35 3.40
N VAL A 49 17.31 -1.56 2.33
CA VAL A 49 17.59 -2.04 0.97
C VAL A 49 18.97 -2.67 0.90
N ASP A 50 20.02 -2.00 1.39
CA ASP A 50 21.40 -2.50 1.41
C ASP A 50 21.49 -3.84 2.14
N TYR A 51 20.87 -3.93 3.32
CA TYR A 51 20.83 -5.17 4.09
C TYR A 51 20.13 -6.32 3.32
N LEU A 52 18.97 -6.04 2.72
CA LEU A 52 18.23 -7.05 1.97
C LEU A 52 18.96 -7.48 0.68
N GLN A 53 19.68 -6.56 0.04
CA GLN A 53 20.55 -6.86 -1.11
C GLN A 53 21.74 -7.72 -0.70
N GLU A 54 22.45 -7.36 0.38
CA GLU A 54 23.56 -8.15 0.92
C GLU A 54 23.14 -9.60 1.23
N LYS A 55 21.94 -9.78 1.74
CA LYS A 55 21.37 -11.12 2.04
C LYS A 55 20.77 -11.82 0.82
N ASN A 56 20.78 -11.19 -0.36
CA ASN A 56 20.17 -11.70 -1.60
C ASN A 56 18.68 -12.06 -1.44
N VAL A 57 17.93 -11.27 -0.66
CA VAL A 57 16.50 -11.54 -0.36
C VAL A 57 15.59 -10.40 -0.80
N LEU A 58 16.13 -9.32 -1.37
CA LEU A 58 15.32 -8.25 -1.94
C LEU A 58 14.63 -8.74 -3.21
N PRO A 59 13.29 -8.72 -3.29
CA PRO A 59 12.58 -9.02 -4.53
C PRO A 59 13.02 -8.04 -5.63
N ARG A 60 13.30 -8.59 -6.82
CA ARG A 60 13.67 -7.76 -7.97
C ARG A 60 12.55 -7.80 -9.00
N PRO A 61 12.07 -6.64 -9.46
CA PRO A 61 11.11 -6.60 -10.55
C PRO A 61 11.74 -7.15 -11.84
N PRO A 62 10.91 -7.58 -12.81
CA PRO A 62 11.39 -8.08 -14.10
C PRO A 62 12.30 -7.07 -14.80
N ALA A 63 13.40 -7.56 -15.38
CA ALA A 63 14.29 -6.74 -16.16
C ALA A 63 13.62 -6.33 -17.48
N VAL A 64 13.83 -5.09 -17.89
CA VAL A 64 13.31 -4.52 -19.13
C VAL A 64 14.47 -4.07 -20.01
N SER A 65 14.43 -4.42 -21.29
CA SER A 65 15.42 -3.93 -22.25
C SER A 65 15.30 -2.42 -22.41
N VAL A 66 16.41 -1.71 -22.28
CA VAL A 66 16.46 -0.26 -22.49
C VAL A 66 16.12 0.03 -23.96
N PRO A 67 15.07 0.82 -24.25
CA PRO A 67 14.72 1.16 -25.63
C PRO A 67 15.81 2.03 -26.27
N LYS A 68 16.16 1.72 -27.51
CA LYS A 68 17.17 2.48 -28.28
C LYS A 68 16.61 3.80 -28.83
N THR A 69 15.30 3.90 -28.97
CA THR A 69 14.59 5.07 -29.54
C THR A 69 13.32 5.31 -28.76
N VAL A 70 12.89 6.58 -28.70
CA VAL A 70 11.56 6.94 -28.18
C VAL A 70 10.50 6.45 -29.18
N LYS A 71 9.47 5.79 -28.68
CA LYS A 71 8.29 5.40 -29.46
C LYS A 71 7.10 6.18 -28.95
N PHE A 72 6.25 6.62 -29.86
CA PHE A 72 4.98 7.25 -29.55
C PHE A 72 3.83 6.26 -29.75
N ALA A 73 2.78 6.38 -28.95
CA ALA A 73 1.58 5.57 -29.15
C ALA A 73 0.90 5.95 -30.47
N GLU A 74 0.60 4.93 -31.29
CA GLU A 74 -0.10 5.11 -32.56
C GLU A 74 -1.61 4.91 -32.33
N GLY A 75 -2.37 6.01 -32.34
CA GLY A 75 -3.83 5.99 -32.18
C GLY A 75 -4.32 5.65 -30.76
N THR A 76 -5.63 5.45 -30.66
CA THR A 76 -6.32 5.17 -29.37
C THR A 76 -6.22 3.71 -28.94
N ASP A 77 -5.76 2.82 -29.80
CA ASP A 77 -5.67 1.37 -29.52
C ASP A 77 -4.69 1.05 -28.39
N TYR A 78 -3.76 1.96 -28.12
CA TYR A 78 -2.86 1.85 -26.96
C TYR A 78 -3.63 1.82 -25.63
N MET A 79 -4.81 2.43 -25.57
CA MET A 79 -5.67 2.48 -24.38
C MET A 79 -6.70 1.34 -24.33
N ASN A 80 -6.78 0.50 -25.37
CA ASN A 80 -7.72 -0.61 -25.40
C ASN A 80 -7.39 -1.67 -24.34
N GLY A 81 -8.41 -2.40 -23.91
CA GLY A 81 -8.26 -3.47 -22.90
C GLY A 81 -9.59 -3.89 -22.28
N ILE A 82 -10.68 -3.15 -22.60
CA ILE A 82 -12.02 -3.39 -22.04
C ILE A 82 -12.85 -4.32 -22.93
N HIS A 83 -12.52 -4.43 -24.22
CA HIS A 83 -13.33 -5.22 -25.15
C HIS A 83 -13.03 -6.70 -25.08
N LEU A 84 -14.05 -7.52 -24.93
CA LEU A 84 -13.99 -9.00 -24.84
C LEU A 84 -13.35 -9.67 -26.06
N PHE A 85 -13.27 -9.00 -27.20
CA PHE A 85 -12.78 -9.55 -28.48
C PHE A 85 -11.53 -8.86 -29.01
N SER A 86 -10.95 -7.88 -28.33
CA SER A 86 -9.70 -7.26 -28.72
C SER A 86 -8.54 -7.84 -27.91
N SER A 87 -7.42 -8.15 -28.59
CA SER A 87 -6.20 -8.52 -27.92
C SER A 87 -5.71 -7.38 -27.05
N LYS A 88 -5.45 -7.68 -25.77
CA LYS A 88 -4.83 -6.70 -24.85
C LYS A 88 -3.37 -6.50 -25.28
N ARG A 89 -2.90 -5.27 -25.33
CA ARG A 89 -1.45 -5.04 -25.47
C ARG A 89 -0.69 -5.54 -24.25
N ALA A 90 0.59 -5.81 -24.42
CA ALA A 90 1.48 -6.09 -23.30
C ALA A 90 1.47 -4.93 -22.27
N LEU A 91 1.66 -5.26 -21.00
CA LEU A 91 1.86 -4.27 -19.95
C LEU A 91 3.11 -3.44 -20.24
N ASN A 92 3.02 -2.14 -20.01
CA ASN A 92 4.21 -1.29 -20.02
C ASN A 92 4.93 -1.33 -18.65
N THR A 93 6.14 -0.79 -18.60
CA THR A 93 7.00 -0.84 -17.40
C THR A 93 6.39 -0.14 -16.18
N VAL A 94 5.62 0.94 -16.38
CA VAL A 94 4.95 1.67 -15.29
C VAL A 94 3.80 0.85 -14.72
N GLU A 95 3.01 0.22 -15.58
CA GLU A 95 1.92 -0.67 -15.17
C GLU A 95 2.45 -1.90 -14.41
N VAL A 96 3.51 -2.51 -14.91
CA VAL A 96 4.18 -3.63 -14.21
C VAL A 96 4.70 -3.17 -12.85
N ALA A 97 5.35 -2.01 -12.75
CA ALA A 97 5.89 -1.51 -11.50
C ALA A 97 4.80 -1.33 -10.44
N HIS A 98 3.67 -0.70 -10.79
CA HIS A 98 2.57 -0.49 -9.85
C HIS A 98 1.93 -1.81 -9.40
N ILE A 99 1.68 -2.75 -10.31
CA ILE A 99 1.06 -4.04 -9.99
C ILE A 99 2.01 -4.89 -9.16
N TYR A 100 3.28 -4.98 -9.56
CA TYR A 100 4.30 -5.75 -8.85
C TYR A 100 4.48 -5.26 -7.42
N TYR A 101 4.60 -3.94 -7.22
CA TYR A 101 4.71 -3.30 -5.93
C TYR A 101 3.47 -3.53 -5.07
N ALA A 102 2.27 -3.42 -5.64
CA ALA A 102 1.03 -3.68 -4.92
C ALA A 102 0.93 -5.14 -4.44
N ILE A 103 1.39 -6.12 -5.22
CA ILE A 103 1.46 -7.52 -4.78
C ILE A 103 2.44 -7.66 -3.61
N GLU A 104 3.65 -7.11 -3.72
CA GLU A 104 4.68 -7.19 -2.68
C GLU A 104 4.18 -6.62 -1.35
N THR A 105 3.62 -5.42 -1.37
CA THR A 105 3.12 -4.75 -0.16
C THR A 105 1.93 -5.47 0.47
N ASN A 106 1.04 -6.04 -0.34
CA ASN A 106 -0.10 -6.80 0.16
C ASN A 106 0.31 -8.17 0.74
N VAL A 107 1.36 -8.82 0.21
CA VAL A 107 1.92 -10.04 0.84
C VAL A 107 2.48 -9.72 2.22
N LEU A 108 3.24 -8.64 2.37
CA LEU A 108 3.77 -8.20 3.67
C LEU A 108 2.64 -7.82 4.64
N GLY A 109 1.67 -7.04 4.17
CA GLY A 109 0.50 -6.65 4.95
C GLY A 109 -0.33 -7.86 5.41
N MET A 110 -0.57 -8.83 4.52
CA MET A 110 -1.30 -10.05 4.84
C MET A 110 -0.61 -10.85 5.96
N GLN A 111 0.70 -10.97 5.93
CA GLN A 111 1.47 -11.68 6.94
C GLN A 111 1.41 -10.95 8.29
N MET A 112 1.59 -9.61 8.30
CA MET A 112 1.50 -8.80 9.51
C MET A 112 0.11 -8.85 10.13
N ILE A 113 -0.93 -8.65 9.34
CA ILE A 113 -2.32 -8.70 9.82
C ILE A 113 -2.68 -10.10 10.34
N THR A 114 -2.12 -11.17 9.75
CA THR A 114 -2.27 -12.52 10.28
C THR A 114 -1.69 -12.64 11.69
N GLY A 115 -0.49 -12.09 11.92
CA GLY A 115 0.11 -12.03 13.25
C GLY A 115 -0.74 -11.20 14.23
N PHE A 116 -1.27 -10.06 13.80
CA PHE A 116 -2.18 -9.25 14.62
C PHE A 116 -3.46 -10.01 14.97
N ALA A 117 -4.06 -10.72 14.01
CA ALA A 117 -5.24 -11.56 14.28
C ALA A 117 -4.97 -12.69 15.28
N GLN A 118 -3.73 -13.23 15.29
CA GLN A 118 -3.33 -14.30 16.21
C GLN A 118 -3.30 -13.81 17.65
N VAL A 119 -2.90 -12.56 17.89
CA VAL A 119 -2.61 -12.03 19.23
C VAL A 119 -3.62 -10.98 19.70
N ALA A 120 -4.56 -10.53 18.87
CA ALA A 120 -5.57 -9.55 19.24
C ALA A 120 -6.41 -10.04 20.43
N SER A 121 -6.58 -9.15 21.40
CA SER A 121 -7.31 -9.43 22.66
C SER A 121 -8.81 -9.32 22.46
N GLU A 122 -9.27 -8.28 21.70
CA GLU A 122 -10.68 -8.02 21.47
C GLU A 122 -11.23 -8.87 20.32
N PRO A 123 -12.34 -9.62 20.53
CA PRO A 123 -12.91 -10.47 19.49
C PRO A 123 -13.32 -9.73 18.21
N GLU A 124 -13.79 -8.48 18.34
CA GLU A 124 -14.18 -7.62 17.22
C GLU A 124 -12.95 -7.23 16.39
N VAL A 125 -11.85 -6.86 17.04
CA VAL A 125 -10.57 -6.52 16.42
C VAL A 125 -9.98 -7.73 15.70
N LYS A 126 -10.01 -8.90 16.33
CA LYS A 126 -9.58 -10.15 15.70
C LYS A 126 -10.34 -10.45 14.41
N LYS A 127 -11.69 -10.32 14.44
CA LYS A 127 -12.52 -10.51 13.24
C LYS A 127 -12.18 -9.51 12.13
N TYR A 128 -11.92 -8.25 12.51
CA TYR A 128 -11.50 -7.21 11.59
C TYR A 128 -10.17 -7.55 10.93
N PHE A 129 -9.17 -8.00 11.67
CA PHE A 129 -7.88 -8.42 11.10
C PHE A 129 -8.01 -9.64 10.18
N VAL A 130 -8.85 -10.63 10.53
CA VAL A 130 -9.12 -11.76 9.63
C VAL A 130 -9.73 -11.28 8.30
N LYS A 131 -10.68 -10.34 8.34
CA LYS A 131 -11.25 -9.73 7.13
C LYS A 131 -10.17 -9.02 6.29
N GLY A 132 -9.26 -8.28 6.93
CA GLY A 132 -8.15 -7.59 6.26
C GLY A 132 -7.17 -8.55 5.61
N LYS A 133 -6.86 -9.67 6.28
CA LYS A 133 -6.04 -10.74 5.70
C LYS A 133 -6.66 -11.30 4.40
N GLU A 134 -7.96 -11.57 4.41
CA GLU A 134 -8.65 -12.09 3.22
C GLU A 134 -8.72 -11.04 2.09
N LEU A 135 -8.89 -9.76 2.43
CA LEU A 135 -8.81 -8.67 1.45
C LEU A 135 -7.43 -8.59 0.80
N ALA A 136 -6.36 -8.60 1.58
CA ALA A 136 -5.00 -8.58 1.06
C ALA A 136 -4.72 -9.81 0.17
N LYS A 137 -5.18 -11.00 0.57
CA LYS A 137 -5.09 -12.22 -0.23
C LYS A 137 -5.82 -12.11 -1.57
N LYS A 138 -7.02 -11.49 -1.58
CA LYS A 138 -7.76 -11.21 -2.82
C LYS A 138 -6.96 -10.30 -3.74
N VAL A 139 -6.40 -9.20 -3.22
CA VAL A 139 -5.58 -8.27 -4.01
C VAL A 139 -4.38 -8.98 -4.62
N VAL A 140 -3.64 -9.76 -3.83
CA VAL A 140 -2.52 -10.57 -4.32
C VAL A 140 -2.96 -11.50 -5.46
N SER A 141 -4.09 -12.21 -5.29
CA SER A 141 -4.62 -13.12 -6.31
C SER A 141 -4.99 -12.39 -7.61
N ASP A 142 -5.74 -11.29 -7.50
CA ASP A 142 -6.27 -10.57 -8.66
C ASP A 142 -5.13 -9.90 -9.46
N TYR A 143 -4.16 -9.29 -8.77
CA TYR A 143 -3.03 -8.63 -9.42
C TYR A 143 -2.01 -9.62 -9.97
N SER A 144 -1.82 -10.77 -9.31
CA SER A 144 -0.98 -11.86 -9.84
C SER A 144 -1.53 -12.41 -11.15
N LYS A 145 -2.84 -12.52 -11.32
CA LYS A 145 -3.45 -12.94 -12.59
C LYS A 145 -3.09 -11.98 -13.73
N ILE A 146 -3.10 -10.66 -13.47
CA ILE A 146 -2.76 -9.64 -14.47
C ILE A 146 -1.32 -9.82 -14.96
N LEU A 147 -0.36 -10.08 -14.05
CA LEU A 147 1.02 -10.35 -14.42
C LEU A 147 1.17 -11.67 -15.20
N LEU A 148 0.55 -12.73 -14.71
CA LEU A 148 0.62 -14.07 -15.32
C LEU A 148 -0.05 -14.12 -16.71
N GLU A 149 -1.13 -13.36 -16.94
CA GLU A 149 -1.74 -13.18 -18.27
C GLU A 149 -0.80 -12.51 -19.28
N SER A 150 0.27 -11.87 -18.80
CA SER A 150 1.30 -11.22 -19.60
C SER A 150 2.64 -11.96 -19.54
N ASP A 151 2.65 -13.21 -19.10
CA ASP A 151 3.85 -14.07 -18.90
C ASP A 151 4.92 -13.44 -18.00
N ILE A 152 4.48 -12.57 -17.07
CA ILE A 152 5.35 -11.90 -16.10
C ILE A 152 5.25 -12.63 -14.75
N GLN A 153 6.41 -12.99 -14.18
CA GLN A 153 6.46 -13.61 -12.86
C GLN A 153 5.98 -12.66 -11.75
N THR A 154 5.32 -13.22 -10.75
CA THR A 154 4.93 -12.48 -9.55
C THR A 154 6.12 -12.30 -8.60
N PRO A 155 6.09 -11.27 -7.68
CA PRO A 155 7.14 -11.12 -6.70
C PRO A 155 7.32 -12.37 -5.83
N ALA A 156 8.55 -12.86 -5.74
CA ALA A 156 8.93 -13.83 -4.72
C ALA A 156 9.21 -13.11 -3.41
N THR A 157 8.27 -13.16 -2.47
CA THR A 157 8.41 -12.56 -1.15
C THR A 157 8.72 -13.62 -0.11
N TRP A 158 9.55 -13.25 0.90
CA TRP A 158 9.86 -14.13 2.00
C TRP A 158 8.71 -14.19 3.00
N GLY A 159 8.18 -15.38 3.22
CA GLY A 159 7.18 -15.61 4.26
C GLY A 159 7.77 -15.41 5.65
N ALA A 160 6.99 -14.83 6.56
CA ALA A 160 7.31 -14.86 7.97
C ALA A 160 7.26 -16.30 8.47
N LYS A 161 8.16 -16.67 9.40
CA LYS A 161 8.04 -17.93 10.12
C LYS A 161 6.89 -17.78 11.12
N ALA A 162 5.80 -18.51 10.89
CA ALA A 162 4.70 -18.58 11.84
C ALA A 162 5.19 -19.17 13.17
N THR A 163 4.73 -18.59 14.27
CA THR A 163 4.96 -19.09 15.63
C THR A 163 3.63 -19.36 16.31
N GLU A 164 3.62 -20.18 17.35
CA GLU A 164 2.42 -20.45 18.16
C GLU A 164 2.22 -19.42 19.28
N SER A 165 3.05 -18.38 19.33
CA SER A 165 2.97 -17.35 20.37
C SER A 165 1.63 -16.64 20.34
N LYS A 166 1.01 -16.49 21.52
CA LYS A 166 -0.20 -15.71 21.76
C LYS A 166 0.08 -14.42 22.53
N VAL A 167 1.36 -14.11 22.75
CA VAL A 167 1.76 -12.90 23.48
C VAL A 167 1.72 -11.73 22.49
N ALA A 168 0.83 -10.77 22.77
CA ALA A 168 0.72 -9.56 21.96
C ALA A 168 1.90 -8.61 22.25
N PRO A 169 2.75 -8.28 21.28
CA PRO A 169 3.81 -7.29 21.46
C PRO A 169 3.29 -5.85 21.47
N PHE A 170 2.07 -5.64 21.02
CA PHE A 170 1.43 -4.34 20.88
C PHE A 170 -0.02 -4.40 21.36
N SER A 171 -0.56 -3.25 21.80
CA SER A 171 -1.99 -3.12 22.11
C SER A 171 -2.85 -3.22 20.85
N ASP A 172 -4.11 -3.62 21.00
CA ASP A 172 -5.07 -3.65 19.90
C ASP A 172 -5.20 -2.26 19.25
N LYS A 173 -5.18 -1.16 20.05
CA LYS A 173 -5.17 0.23 19.56
C LYS A 173 -4.02 0.46 18.58
N LEU A 174 -2.79 0.08 18.93
CA LEU A 174 -1.62 0.31 18.09
C LEU A 174 -1.65 -0.56 16.82
N MET A 175 -2.09 -1.83 16.93
CA MET A 175 -2.27 -2.71 15.78
C MET A 175 -3.33 -2.18 14.81
N MET A 176 -4.46 -1.68 15.32
CA MET A 176 -5.52 -1.05 14.53
C MET A 176 -5.00 0.21 13.82
N TYR A 177 -4.24 1.06 14.51
CA TYR A 177 -3.62 2.25 13.92
C TYR A 177 -2.64 1.87 12.80
N CYS A 178 -1.81 0.86 12.99
CA CYS A 178 -0.92 0.34 11.96
C CYS A 178 -1.69 -0.09 10.70
N VAL A 179 -2.81 -0.80 10.87
CA VAL A 179 -3.65 -1.22 9.74
C VAL A 179 -4.31 -0.02 9.04
N SER A 180 -4.67 1.04 9.77
CA SER A 180 -5.19 2.28 9.15
C SER A 180 -4.17 2.95 8.24
N LEU A 181 -2.87 2.92 8.62
CA LEU A 181 -1.78 3.40 7.76
C LEU A 181 -1.63 2.55 6.50
N PHE A 182 -1.76 1.22 6.61
CA PHE A 182 -1.75 0.34 5.42
C PHE A 182 -2.90 0.65 4.46
N CYS A 183 -4.11 0.88 4.99
CA CYS A 183 -5.26 1.26 4.18
C CYS A 183 -5.03 2.60 3.47
N SER A 184 -4.55 3.61 4.17
CA SER A 184 -4.27 4.93 3.61
C SER A 184 -3.22 4.86 2.50
N PHE A 185 -2.14 4.13 2.73
CA PHE A 185 -1.09 3.93 1.74
C PHE A 185 -1.56 3.11 0.54
N GLY A 186 -2.31 2.04 0.79
CA GLY A 186 -2.91 1.21 -0.26
C GLY A 186 -3.87 1.99 -1.14
N LEU A 187 -4.70 2.87 -0.58
CA LEU A 187 -5.57 3.78 -1.34
C LEU A 187 -4.75 4.73 -2.21
N GLY A 188 -3.74 5.40 -1.66
CA GLY A 188 -2.86 6.30 -2.40
C GLY A 188 -2.13 5.59 -3.54
N SER A 189 -1.56 4.41 -3.28
CA SER A 189 -0.87 3.60 -4.28
C SER A 189 -1.79 3.16 -5.42
N ASN A 190 -3.02 2.70 -5.10
CA ASN A 190 -4.00 2.33 -6.13
C ASN A 190 -4.47 3.54 -6.94
N ALA A 191 -4.62 4.72 -6.32
CA ALA A 191 -4.97 5.95 -7.04
C ALA A 191 -3.89 6.34 -8.05
N LEU A 192 -2.62 6.31 -7.65
CA LEU A 192 -1.48 6.57 -8.54
C LEU A 192 -1.41 5.51 -9.65
N GLY A 193 -1.51 4.24 -9.30
CA GLY A 193 -1.54 3.14 -10.27
C GLY A 193 -2.66 3.31 -11.30
N THR A 194 -3.85 3.75 -10.88
CA THR A 194 -4.97 4.05 -11.76
C THR A 194 -4.65 5.20 -12.71
N ALA A 195 -4.09 6.31 -12.17
CA ALA A 195 -3.78 7.50 -12.96
C ALA A 195 -2.69 7.26 -14.01
N PHE A 196 -1.73 6.39 -13.73
CA PHE A 196 -0.63 6.09 -14.64
C PHE A 196 -0.86 4.84 -15.52
N SER A 197 -1.94 4.09 -15.32
CA SER A 197 -2.28 2.94 -16.16
C SER A 197 -3.13 3.36 -17.34
N LEU A 198 -2.63 3.11 -18.54
CA LEU A 198 -3.30 3.48 -19.79
C LEU A 198 -4.01 2.29 -20.46
N ARG A 199 -3.72 1.04 -20.06
CA ARG A 199 -4.49 -0.11 -20.54
C ARG A 199 -5.83 -0.17 -19.81
N GLY A 200 -6.94 -0.09 -20.55
CA GLY A 200 -8.26 0.21 -20.05
C GLY A 200 -8.84 -0.77 -19.00
N ASP A 201 -8.38 -2.03 -18.96
CA ASP A 201 -8.81 -3.01 -17.96
C ASP A 201 -8.20 -2.74 -16.56
N LEU A 202 -7.02 -2.10 -16.50
CA LEU A 202 -6.31 -1.88 -15.25
C LEU A 202 -7.00 -0.86 -14.33
N PRO A 203 -7.39 0.33 -14.80
CA PRO A 203 -8.09 1.30 -13.96
C PRO A 203 -9.34 0.73 -13.30
N LEU A 204 -10.09 -0.12 -13.98
CA LEU A 204 -11.30 -0.75 -13.43
C LEU A 204 -10.97 -1.66 -12.25
N THR A 205 -9.93 -2.49 -12.38
CA THR A 205 -9.47 -3.39 -11.32
C THR A 205 -8.93 -2.60 -10.12
N LEU A 206 -8.10 -1.59 -10.38
CA LEU A 206 -7.48 -0.76 -9.35
C LEU A 206 -8.52 0.05 -8.56
N VAL A 207 -9.52 0.64 -9.24
CA VAL A 207 -10.63 1.37 -8.60
C VAL A 207 -11.49 0.42 -7.75
N SER A 208 -11.79 -0.78 -8.26
CA SER A 208 -12.52 -1.79 -7.47
C SER A 208 -11.77 -2.15 -6.19
N THR A 209 -10.47 -2.38 -6.30
CA THR A 209 -9.61 -2.66 -5.14
C THR A 209 -9.59 -1.49 -4.16
N ALA A 210 -9.46 -0.25 -4.64
CA ALA A 210 -9.49 0.95 -3.81
C ALA A 210 -10.81 1.08 -3.03
N LYS A 211 -11.95 0.76 -3.66
CA LYS A 211 -13.26 0.73 -2.99
C LYS A 211 -13.29 -0.29 -1.85
N ASP A 212 -12.77 -1.49 -2.08
CA ASP A 212 -12.74 -2.56 -1.06
C ASP A 212 -11.86 -2.12 0.13
N ILE A 213 -10.68 -1.52 -0.14
CA ILE A 213 -9.78 -0.98 0.89
C ILE A 213 -10.45 0.15 1.67
N LEU A 214 -11.13 1.09 0.99
CA LEU A 214 -11.83 2.20 1.63
C LEU A 214 -12.91 1.68 2.59
N THR A 215 -13.73 0.74 2.14
CA THR A 215 -14.78 0.13 2.96
C THR A 215 -14.19 -0.55 4.19
N TYR A 216 -13.10 -1.31 4.01
CA TYR A 216 -12.38 -1.96 5.11
C TYR A 216 -11.79 -0.94 6.09
N GLY A 217 -11.16 0.12 5.60
CA GLY A 217 -10.62 1.21 6.43
C GLY A 217 -11.70 1.93 7.25
N GLN A 218 -12.89 2.19 6.65
CA GLN A 218 -14.03 2.79 7.35
C GLN A 218 -14.56 1.87 8.47
N ASP A 219 -14.62 0.56 8.24
CA ASP A 219 -15.00 -0.39 9.30
C ASP A 219 -14.00 -0.34 10.47
N GLY A 220 -12.70 -0.25 10.17
CA GLY A 220 -11.66 -0.07 11.18
C GLY A 220 -11.81 1.23 11.98
N GLY A 221 -12.10 2.34 11.30
CA GLY A 221 -12.37 3.63 11.95
C GLY A 221 -13.55 3.57 12.93
N LYS A 222 -14.63 2.88 12.57
CA LYS A 222 -15.78 2.66 13.47
C LYS A 222 -15.41 1.89 14.73
N ILE A 223 -14.60 0.83 14.58
CA ILE A 223 -14.12 0.04 15.73
C ILE A 223 -13.25 0.92 16.64
N MET A 224 -12.33 1.71 16.07
CA MET A 224 -11.46 2.60 16.83
C MET A 224 -12.27 3.69 17.56
N ALA A 225 -13.25 4.30 16.90
CA ALA A 225 -14.13 5.30 17.52
C ALA A 225 -14.95 4.71 18.66
N LYS A 226 -15.56 3.54 18.47
CA LYS A 226 -16.35 2.83 19.49
C LYS A 226 -15.52 2.50 20.75
N ASN A 227 -14.24 2.19 20.58
CA ASN A 227 -13.34 1.86 21.69
C ASN A 227 -12.61 3.08 22.28
N GLY A 228 -12.90 4.31 21.84
CA GLY A 228 -12.23 5.53 22.30
C GLY A 228 -10.74 5.59 21.90
N TRP A 229 -10.36 4.93 20.81
CA TRP A 229 -8.98 4.88 20.32
C TRP A 229 -8.67 5.89 19.20
N LEU A 230 -9.72 6.50 18.65
CA LEU A 230 -9.58 7.50 17.59
C LEU A 230 -9.49 8.89 18.23
N GLU A 231 -8.35 9.53 18.03
CA GLU A 231 -8.16 10.92 18.46
C GLU A 231 -8.83 11.85 17.46
N GLU A 232 -9.62 12.80 17.97
CA GLU A 232 -10.29 13.79 17.15
C GLU A 232 -9.33 14.97 16.87
N PRO A 233 -8.99 15.22 15.58
CA PRO A 233 -8.21 16.41 15.23
C PRO A 233 -8.98 17.69 15.58
N PRO A 234 -8.29 18.81 15.87
CA PRO A 234 -8.95 20.10 16.09
C PRO A 234 -9.85 20.46 14.91
N SER A 235 -11.10 20.77 15.23
CA SER A 235 -12.10 21.20 14.24
C SER A 235 -11.93 22.67 13.90
N MET A 236 -12.31 23.05 12.68
CA MET A 236 -12.55 24.47 12.35
C MET A 236 -13.83 24.94 13.04
N GLU A 237 -13.91 26.23 13.37
CA GLU A 237 -15.13 26.83 13.90
C GLU A 237 -16.28 26.65 12.89
N ASP A 238 -17.47 26.28 13.40
CA ASP A 238 -18.68 26.29 12.58
C ASP A 238 -19.08 27.75 12.30
N ARG A 239 -18.86 28.17 11.06
CA ARG A 239 -19.15 29.54 10.63
C ARG A 239 -20.63 29.87 10.67
N ASN A 240 -21.52 28.87 10.64
CA ASN A 240 -22.95 29.09 10.81
C ASN A 240 -23.29 29.43 12.27
N ASP A 241 -22.52 28.96 13.25
CA ASP A 241 -22.70 29.34 14.64
C ASP A 241 -22.23 30.78 14.93
N LEU A 242 -21.30 31.31 14.12
CA LEU A 242 -20.80 32.68 14.25
C LEU A 242 -21.81 33.73 13.75
N ILE A 243 -22.82 33.34 13.00
CA ILE A 243 -23.83 34.23 12.42
C ILE A 243 -25.24 34.04 13.03
N LYS A 244 -25.38 33.19 14.04
CA LYS A 244 -26.58 33.08 14.91
C LYS A 244 -26.52 34.10 16.03
#